data_9ba83fcee3d05de2914d6d3f04bcfb38
#
_entry.id   9ba83fcee3d05de2914d6d3f04bcfb38
#
_cell.length_a   1.000
_cell.length_b   1.000
_cell.length_c   1.000
_cell.angle_alpha   90.00
_cell.angle_beta   90.00
_cell.angle_gamma   90.00
#
_symmetry.space_group_name_H-M   'P 1'
#
loop_
_entity.id
_entity.type
_entity.pdbx_description
1 polymer ?
#
loop_
_entity_poly.entity_id
_entity_poly.type
_entity_poly.pdbx_seq_one_letter_code
_entity_poly.pdbx_strand_id
1 'polypeptide(L)'
;MGENMTFNVHLKAVIGALTGLIFGSQLAYGQGPEDRMVYFGETHLHTVLSFDAYIFGNRNGPDEAYRYAKGEAISHPAGFEMKLDRPLDFQAVTDHAIYLGMLPAMHDPKMEASKHPISLELRKAKTPSDRLLGFQKIFALLQPGVEDDLLDMEIVKSTWSNIIESAHKHYEPGKFTTFIAYEYTSGPENQNLHRNVFFRGDKAPEVPFSRMVSSNPEDLWDWMDENRAAGMDSLAIPHNSNGSNGQMFKTETFNGQPFDAAYVTQRIRNEPIVEVTQVKGDSETHPILSPNDEWADFETMPYRIGSWDPSNVQGSYVREAYLNGLMLEKEGIENPFKFGLIGASDTHVGAGAFTEGNYWSKVGVIDANGKLRGSVPLDKPREDGSLYSDNNFQTWSASGLAAIWAEENTREALFDAMRRKETYATTGPRIKLRFFASADYDASMINSPDLSKQAYAKGVTMGSDLMLKDGQVPKFILWAIRDPYSSTLQRLQVVKGWVDASGKAKETVYDVACAGGVGVDLKTNRCPENNATVDLKTCKSSAPTGENELKVMWEDPSYNADEKAFYYVRVLENPTCRWSTWDAIRAGVAPRKDIASTIQERAYSSPIWIN
;
A
#
# COMPACT_ATOMS: atom_id res chain seq x y z
N MET A 1 -32.34 101.81 -13.09
CA MET A 1 -32.04 100.96 -14.23
C MET A 1 -31.00 99.94 -13.77
N GLY A 2 -31.48 98.83 -13.50
CA GLY A 2 -30.67 97.75 -12.96
C GLY A 2 -30.64 96.59 -13.92
N GLU A 3 -29.56 95.95 -14.05
CA GLU A 3 -29.48 94.67 -14.72
C GLU A 3 -28.93 93.65 -13.76
N ASN A 4 -29.68 92.59 -13.60
CA ASN A 4 -29.37 91.42 -12.83
C ASN A 4 -28.37 90.52 -13.60
N MET A 5 -27.24 90.22 -13.06
CA MET A 5 -26.38 89.13 -13.52
C MET A 5 -26.44 87.96 -12.53
N THR A 6 -27.09 86.92 -13.01
CA THR A 6 -27.14 85.62 -12.33
C THR A 6 -25.88 84.82 -12.66
N PHE A 7 -25.06 84.49 -11.63
CA PHE A 7 -23.99 83.55 -11.76
C PHE A 7 -24.47 82.10 -11.54
N ASN A 8 -24.41 81.28 -12.60
CA ASN A 8 -24.58 79.85 -12.51
C ASN A 8 -23.28 79.17 -12.04
N VAL A 9 -23.30 78.58 -10.84
CA VAL A 9 -22.22 77.71 -10.33
C VAL A 9 -22.54 76.29 -10.70
N HIS A 10 -21.79 75.70 -11.65
CA HIS A 10 -21.84 74.28 -11.96
C HIS A 10 -21.10 73.50 -10.92
N LEU A 11 -21.81 72.79 -10.06
CA LEU A 11 -21.28 71.82 -9.14
C LEU A 11 -21.01 70.51 -9.90
N LYS A 12 -19.77 70.20 -10.25
CA LYS A 12 -19.36 68.89 -10.76
C LYS A 12 -19.25 67.93 -9.56
N ALA A 13 -20.23 67.02 -9.45
CA ALA A 13 -20.16 65.89 -8.56
C ALA A 13 -19.13 64.89 -9.12
N VAL A 14 -18.02 64.66 -8.40
CA VAL A 14 -17.08 63.57 -8.63
C VAL A 14 -17.66 62.34 -7.94
N ILE A 15 -18.21 61.41 -8.69
CA ILE A 15 -18.60 60.11 -8.21
C ILE A 15 -17.32 59.24 -8.17
N GLY A 16 -16.70 59.13 -7.00
CA GLY A 16 -15.66 58.15 -6.74
C GLY A 16 -16.27 56.75 -6.63
N ALA A 17 -16.03 55.91 -7.62
CA ALA A 17 -16.37 54.49 -7.55
C ALA A 17 -15.44 53.81 -6.54
N LEU A 18 -15.92 53.58 -5.32
CA LEU A 18 -15.32 52.60 -4.39
C LEU A 18 -15.69 51.21 -4.90
N THR A 19 -14.81 50.59 -5.67
CA THR A 19 -14.82 49.15 -5.90
C THR A 19 -14.40 48.46 -4.60
N GLY A 20 -15.36 48.15 -3.74
CA GLY A 20 -15.18 47.26 -2.61
C GLY A 20 -14.87 45.85 -3.14
N LEU A 21 -13.63 45.42 -3.05
CA LEU A 21 -13.25 44.01 -3.09
C LEU A 21 -13.95 43.31 -1.92
N ILE A 22 -15.11 42.74 -2.20
CA ILE A 22 -15.69 41.74 -1.31
C ILE A 22 -14.81 40.51 -1.47
N PHE A 23 -13.81 40.36 -0.62
CA PHE A 23 -13.27 39.06 -0.31
C PHE A 23 -14.40 38.25 0.35
N GLY A 24 -15.13 37.51 -0.48
CA GLY A 24 -15.97 36.45 0.00
C GLY A 24 -15.04 35.45 0.70
N SER A 25 -14.93 35.56 2.04
CA SER A 25 -14.52 34.45 2.84
C SER A 25 -15.55 33.36 2.55
N GLN A 26 -15.22 32.42 1.64
CA GLN A 26 -15.85 31.12 1.65
C GLN A 26 -15.55 30.59 3.06
N LEU A 27 -16.56 30.65 3.92
CA LEU A 27 -16.61 29.81 5.09
C LEU A 27 -16.44 28.40 4.53
N ALA A 28 -15.25 27.83 4.70
CA ALA A 28 -15.05 26.41 4.55
C ALA A 28 -16.03 25.80 5.57
N TYR A 29 -17.19 25.38 5.09
CA TYR A 29 -18.00 24.42 5.82
C TYR A 29 -17.07 23.24 6.01
N GLY A 30 -16.66 22.98 7.25
CA GLY A 30 -15.87 21.80 7.58
C GLY A 30 -16.63 20.60 7.02
N GLN A 31 -16.01 19.89 6.08
CA GLN A 31 -16.59 18.69 5.52
C GLN A 31 -16.69 17.69 6.66
N GLY A 32 -17.88 17.13 6.87
CA GLY A 32 -18.10 16.09 7.88
C GLY A 32 -17.52 14.74 7.38
N PRO A 33 -17.44 13.75 8.27
CA PRO A 33 -16.99 12.40 7.89
C PRO A 33 -17.79 11.80 6.74
N GLU A 34 -19.06 12.16 6.60
CA GLU A 34 -19.97 11.73 5.53
C GLU A 34 -19.56 12.20 4.14
N ASP A 35 -18.82 13.31 4.06
CA ASP A 35 -18.36 13.90 2.80
C ASP A 35 -17.02 13.33 2.32
N ARG A 36 -16.41 12.39 3.09
CA ARG A 36 -15.15 11.77 2.71
C ARG A 36 -15.23 11.09 1.36
N MET A 37 -14.26 11.39 0.53
CA MET A 37 -14.04 10.74 -0.77
C MET A 37 -12.93 9.71 -0.65
N VAL A 38 -12.97 8.67 -1.50
CA VAL A 38 -11.84 7.74 -1.61
C VAL A 38 -10.82 8.28 -2.60
N TYR A 39 -9.56 8.28 -2.18
CA TYR A 39 -8.40 8.62 -2.99
C TYR A 39 -7.53 7.38 -3.19
N PHE A 40 -7.16 7.13 -4.45
CA PHE A 40 -6.32 6.00 -4.83
C PHE A 40 -4.93 6.47 -5.21
N GLY A 41 -3.92 5.84 -4.64
CA GLY A 41 -2.55 6.28 -4.89
C GLY A 41 -1.49 5.27 -4.54
N GLU A 42 -0.24 5.75 -4.54
CA GLU A 42 0.95 4.95 -4.35
C GLU A 42 1.71 5.39 -3.10
N THR A 43 2.00 4.44 -2.23
CA THR A 43 2.73 4.68 -0.98
C THR A 43 4.11 4.03 -0.94
N HIS A 44 4.53 3.32 -2.02
CA HIS A 44 5.78 2.58 -2.01
C HIS A 44 6.36 2.46 -3.44
N LEU A 45 7.26 3.37 -3.79
CA LEU A 45 7.84 3.45 -5.13
C LEU A 45 9.30 3.89 -5.08
N HIS A 46 10.15 3.24 -5.89
CA HIS A 46 11.58 3.55 -5.99
C HIS A 46 11.94 4.21 -7.32
N THR A 47 12.85 5.18 -7.22
CA THR A 47 13.37 5.93 -8.37
C THR A 47 14.85 5.61 -8.62
N VAL A 48 15.48 6.37 -9.51
CA VAL A 48 16.92 6.29 -9.77
C VAL A 48 17.78 6.51 -8.52
N LEU A 49 17.22 7.06 -7.46
CA LEU A 49 17.92 7.44 -6.23
C LEU A 49 18.07 6.27 -5.25
N SER A 50 17.27 5.20 -5.40
CA SER A 50 17.48 3.92 -4.71
C SER A 50 18.65 3.16 -5.34
N PHE A 51 19.52 2.61 -4.50
CA PHE A 51 20.75 1.95 -4.94
C PHE A 51 20.48 0.78 -5.89
N ASP A 52 19.52 -0.06 -5.58
CA ASP A 52 19.14 -1.25 -6.35
C ASP A 52 18.37 -0.88 -7.62
N ALA A 53 17.43 0.06 -7.57
CA ALA A 53 16.73 0.55 -8.75
C ALA A 53 17.73 1.09 -9.80
N TYR A 54 18.74 1.83 -9.35
CA TYR A 54 19.81 2.29 -10.23
C TYR A 54 20.62 1.14 -10.85
N ILE A 55 21.03 0.17 -10.04
CA ILE A 55 21.77 -1.01 -10.48
C ILE A 55 20.97 -1.77 -11.54
N PHE A 56 19.66 -1.95 -11.34
CA PHE A 56 18.78 -2.66 -12.27
C PHE A 56 18.36 -1.82 -13.49
N GLY A 57 18.97 -0.65 -13.66
CA GLY A 57 18.91 0.13 -14.89
C GLY A 57 17.91 1.27 -14.88
N ASN A 58 17.16 1.48 -13.79
CA ASN A 58 16.26 2.63 -13.71
C ASN A 58 17.02 3.95 -13.85
N ARG A 59 16.42 4.90 -14.59
CA ARG A 59 16.94 6.25 -14.79
C ARG A 59 15.85 7.30 -14.57
N ASN A 60 14.63 6.88 -14.20
CA ASN A 60 13.54 7.76 -13.84
C ASN A 60 13.76 8.29 -12.42
N GLY A 61 13.79 9.61 -12.27
CA GLY A 61 13.89 10.28 -10.99
C GLY A 61 12.52 10.55 -10.36
N PRO A 62 12.49 11.27 -9.21
CA PRO A 62 11.23 11.64 -8.55
C PRO A 62 10.29 12.44 -9.45
N ASP A 63 10.81 13.36 -10.27
CA ASP A 63 10.00 14.16 -11.22
C ASP A 63 9.30 13.28 -12.26
N GLU A 64 10.01 12.29 -12.84
CA GLU A 64 9.43 11.33 -13.78
C GLU A 64 8.35 10.48 -13.11
N ALA A 65 8.60 10.02 -11.87
CA ALA A 65 7.65 9.23 -11.11
C ALA A 65 6.35 10.01 -10.83
N TYR A 66 6.43 11.28 -10.45
CA TYR A 66 5.24 12.12 -10.24
C TYR A 66 4.51 12.45 -11.55
N ARG A 67 5.24 12.67 -12.66
CA ARG A 67 4.59 12.85 -13.99
C ARG A 67 3.85 11.60 -14.43
N TYR A 68 4.46 10.43 -14.21
CA TYR A 68 3.81 9.14 -14.47
C TYR A 68 2.51 8.99 -13.67
N ALA A 69 2.54 9.27 -12.37
CA ALA A 69 1.34 9.21 -11.51
C ALA A 69 0.22 10.15 -11.99
N LYS A 70 0.58 11.30 -12.57
CA LYS A 70 -0.36 12.24 -13.20
C LYS A 70 -0.85 11.81 -14.59
N GLY A 71 -0.41 10.63 -15.10
CA GLY A 71 -0.85 10.03 -16.36
C GLY A 71 0.03 10.34 -17.57
N GLU A 72 1.22 10.94 -17.38
CA GLU A 72 2.19 11.09 -18.45
C GLU A 72 2.93 9.76 -18.71
N ALA A 73 3.41 9.59 -19.93
CA ALA A 73 4.26 8.46 -20.28
C ALA A 73 5.69 8.71 -19.83
N ILE A 74 6.36 7.67 -19.33
CA ILE A 74 7.80 7.64 -19.04
C ILE A 74 8.45 6.41 -19.64
N SER A 75 9.78 6.42 -19.77
CA SER A 75 10.51 5.32 -20.39
C SER A 75 10.87 4.23 -19.39
N HIS A 76 10.61 2.97 -19.75
CA HIS A 76 11.16 1.83 -19.02
C HIS A 76 12.67 1.67 -19.31
N PRO A 77 13.50 1.19 -18.36
CA PRO A 77 14.94 0.96 -18.61
C PRO A 77 15.25 0.05 -19.81
N ALA A 78 14.33 -0.83 -20.20
CA ALA A 78 14.45 -1.68 -21.38
C ALA A 78 14.00 -1.02 -22.69
N GLY A 79 13.63 0.27 -22.67
CA GLY A 79 13.39 1.10 -23.87
C GLY A 79 11.95 1.13 -24.39
N PHE A 80 10.97 0.59 -23.68
CA PHE A 80 9.55 0.77 -23.99
C PHE A 80 8.91 1.85 -23.10
N GLU A 81 7.72 2.30 -23.47
CA GLU A 81 6.98 3.32 -22.77
C GLU A 81 6.07 2.70 -21.69
N MET A 82 6.01 3.34 -20.52
CA MET A 82 5.08 3.05 -19.44
C MET A 82 4.12 4.20 -19.26
N LYS A 83 2.83 3.90 -19.13
CA LYS A 83 1.78 4.91 -18.94
C LYS A 83 0.60 4.32 -18.19
N LEU A 84 0.07 5.05 -17.22
CA LEU A 84 -1.18 4.67 -16.53
C LEU A 84 -2.41 4.92 -17.43
N ASP A 85 -3.37 4.01 -17.36
CA ASP A 85 -4.67 4.20 -18.00
C ASP A 85 -5.48 5.35 -17.34
N ARG A 86 -5.25 5.55 -16.04
CA ARG A 86 -5.87 6.59 -15.22
C ARG A 86 -4.86 7.19 -14.25
N PRO A 87 -4.77 8.53 -14.12
CA PRO A 87 -3.92 9.17 -13.10
C PRO A 87 -4.25 8.69 -11.68
N LEU A 88 -3.25 8.71 -10.80
CA LEU A 88 -3.43 8.53 -9.37
C LEU A 88 -3.87 9.85 -8.72
N ASP A 89 -4.48 9.76 -7.52
CA ASP A 89 -4.86 10.93 -6.73
C ASP A 89 -3.70 11.43 -5.86
N PHE A 90 -2.80 10.53 -5.47
CA PHE A 90 -1.60 10.84 -4.69
C PHE A 90 -0.47 9.85 -4.96
N GLN A 91 0.77 10.26 -4.66
CA GLN A 91 1.94 9.38 -4.69
C GLN A 91 3.02 9.83 -3.71
N ALA A 92 3.70 8.86 -3.11
CA ALA A 92 4.97 9.04 -2.43
C ALA A 92 6.10 8.42 -3.26
N VAL A 93 7.26 9.06 -3.27
CA VAL A 93 8.54 8.45 -3.64
C VAL A 93 9.20 8.02 -2.34
N THR A 94 9.54 6.74 -2.23
CA THR A 94 10.06 6.12 -1.01
C THR A 94 11.39 5.43 -1.26
N ASP A 95 12.32 6.16 -1.88
CA ASP A 95 13.66 5.63 -2.12
C ASP A 95 14.33 5.18 -0.82
N HIS A 96 15.12 4.09 -0.91
CA HIS A 96 15.89 3.57 0.23
C HIS A 96 16.80 4.64 0.84
N ALA A 97 16.68 4.88 2.15
CA ALA A 97 17.58 5.80 2.87
C ALA A 97 19.02 5.27 2.92
N ILE A 98 19.19 3.95 2.76
CA ILE A 98 20.51 3.32 2.66
C ILE A 98 21.11 3.63 1.30
N TYR A 99 22.34 4.17 1.28
CA TYR A 99 23.05 4.57 0.05
C TYR A 99 22.24 5.51 -0.85
N LEU A 100 21.36 6.34 -0.27
CA LEU A 100 20.49 7.25 -1.01
C LEU A 100 21.31 8.16 -1.93
N GLY A 101 21.08 8.06 -3.26
CA GLY A 101 21.78 8.85 -4.27
C GLY A 101 23.24 8.43 -4.54
N MET A 102 23.80 7.51 -3.77
CA MET A 102 25.21 7.10 -3.93
C MET A 102 25.50 6.50 -5.31
N LEU A 103 24.62 5.63 -5.82
CA LEU A 103 24.88 4.93 -7.07
C LEU A 103 24.90 5.86 -8.31
N PRO A 104 23.99 6.84 -8.46
CA PRO A 104 24.16 7.90 -9.44
C PRO A 104 25.49 8.64 -9.31
N ALA A 105 25.90 9.04 -8.09
CA ALA A 105 27.15 9.72 -7.84
C ALA A 105 28.39 8.87 -8.21
N MET A 106 28.36 7.58 -7.93
CA MET A 106 29.40 6.61 -8.32
C MET A 106 29.56 6.47 -9.84
N HIS A 107 28.56 6.84 -10.60
CA HIS A 107 28.61 6.81 -12.06
C HIS A 107 28.96 8.15 -12.69
N ASP A 108 28.90 9.26 -11.95
CA ASP A 108 29.29 10.58 -12.43
C ASP A 108 30.82 10.76 -12.30
N PRO A 109 31.58 10.87 -13.40
CA PRO A 109 33.05 11.03 -13.36
C PRO A 109 33.54 12.28 -12.61
N LYS A 110 32.66 13.24 -12.35
CA LYS A 110 32.99 14.47 -11.61
C LYS A 110 32.96 14.27 -10.10
N MET A 111 32.30 13.22 -9.63
CA MET A 111 32.14 12.91 -8.21
C MET A 111 33.31 12.06 -7.68
N GLU A 112 33.75 12.30 -6.44
CA GLU A 112 34.81 11.52 -5.80
C GLU A 112 34.42 10.04 -5.67
N ALA A 113 33.14 9.77 -5.30
CA ALA A 113 32.58 8.41 -5.23
C ALA A 113 32.78 7.59 -6.52
N SER A 114 32.93 8.23 -7.68
CA SER A 114 33.17 7.55 -8.96
C SER A 114 34.52 6.86 -9.05
N LYS A 115 35.49 7.23 -8.20
CA LYS A 115 36.83 6.67 -8.15
C LYS A 115 36.93 5.40 -7.31
N HIS A 116 35.94 5.12 -6.49
CA HIS A 116 35.89 3.92 -5.67
C HIS A 116 36.00 2.65 -6.52
N PRO A 117 36.77 1.61 -6.12
CA PRO A 117 36.99 0.41 -6.92
C PRO A 117 35.70 -0.26 -7.37
N ILE A 118 34.67 -0.37 -6.49
CA ILE A 118 33.37 -0.96 -6.81
C ILE A 118 32.62 -0.14 -7.88
N SER A 119 32.81 1.20 -7.93
CA SER A 119 32.22 2.06 -8.95
C SER A 119 32.74 1.73 -10.35
N LEU A 120 34.03 1.41 -10.46
CA LEU A 120 34.67 1.02 -11.71
C LEU A 120 34.11 -0.32 -12.24
N GLU A 121 33.73 -1.22 -11.34
CA GLU A 121 33.11 -2.50 -11.69
C GLU A 121 31.64 -2.33 -12.10
N LEU A 122 30.85 -1.61 -11.32
CA LEU A 122 29.43 -1.38 -11.59
C LEU A 122 29.21 -0.68 -12.93
N ARG A 123 30.10 0.25 -13.33
CA ARG A 123 30.03 0.92 -14.64
C ARG A 123 30.24 -0.02 -15.83
N LYS A 124 30.81 -1.21 -15.62
CA LYS A 124 31.00 -2.23 -16.66
C LYS A 124 29.78 -3.12 -16.86
N ALA A 125 28.81 -3.10 -15.92
CA ALA A 125 27.61 -3.92 -15.96
C ALA A 125 26.72 -3.55 -17.16
N LYS A 126 26.57 -4.49 -18.12
CA LYS A 126 25.79 -4.30 -19.35
C LYS A 126 24.60 -5.24 -19.44
N THR A 127 24.73 -6.45 -18.93
CA THR A 127 23.72 -7.50 -19.01
C THR A 127 22.90 -7.57 -17.71
N PRO A 128 21.70 -8.18 -17.74
CA PRO A 128 20.95 -8.47 -16.51
C PRO A 128 21.78 -9.23 -15.45
N SER A 129 22.60 -10.19 -15.88
CA SER A 129 23.46 -10.96 -14.96
C SER A 129 24.55 -10.09 -14.32
N ASP A 130 25.19 -9.18 -15.09
CA ASP A 130 26.18 -8.25 -14.53
C ASP A 130 25.56 -7.35 -13.46
N ARG A 131 24.33 -6.91 -13.69
CA ARG A 131 23.60 -6.04 -12.74
C ARG A 131 23.23 -6.79 -11.47
N LEU A 132 22.79 -8.03 -11.58
CA LEU A 132 22.53 -8.88 -10.42
C LEU A 132 23.81 -9.10 -9.59
N LEU A 133 24.94 -9.36 -10.25
CA LEU A 133 26.25 -9.46 -9.58
C LEU A 133 26.64 -8.13 -8.91
N GLY A 134 26.39 -7.00 -9.56
CA GLY A 134 26.60 -5.67 -9.00
C GLY A 134 25.76 -5.44 -7.73
N PHE A 135 24.49 -5.82 -7.77
CA PHE A 135 23.61 -5.78 -6.59
C PHE A 135 24.17 -6.63 -5.44
N GLN A 136 24.59 -7.87 -5.70
CA GLN A 136 25.17 -8.74 -4.69
C GLN A 136 26.43 -8.14 -4.04
N LYS A 137 27.26 -7.44 -4.80
CA LYS A 137 28.47 -6.76 -4.28
C LYS A 137 28.15 -5.60 -3.36
N ILE A 138 27.18 -4.76 -3.74
CA ILE A 138 26.71 -3.67 -2.85
C ILE A 138 26.06 -4.26 -1.61
N PHE A 139 25.24 -5.30 -1.78
CA PHE A 139 24.55 -5.95 -0.66
C PHE A 139 25.53 -6.60 0.32
N ALA A 140 26.70 -7.07 -0.13
CA ALA A 140 27.74 -7.60 0.72
C ALA A 140 28.37 -6.54 1.67
N LEU A 141 28.41 -5.26 1.26
CA LEU A 141 28.87 -4.16 2.13
C LEU A 141 27.90 -3.86 3.29
N LEU A 142 26.64 -4.28 3.15
CA LEU A 142 25.61 -4.08 4.17
C LEU A 142 25.61 -5.14 5.27
N GLN A 143 26.52 -6.10 5.21
CA GLN A 143 26.59 -7.17 6.22
C GLN A 143 27.26 -6.67 7.50
N PRO A 144 26.84 -7.14 8.69
CA PRO A 144 27.44 -6.75 9.96
C PRO A 144 28.95 -6.99 9.98
N GLY A 145 29.71 -6.01 10.46
CA GLY A 145 31.17 -6.12 10.62
C GLY A 145 31.98 -5.84 9.36
N VAL A 146 31.34 -5.52 8.24
CA VAL A 146 32.03 -5.02 7.04
C VAL A 146 32.26 -3.53 7.20
N GLU A 147 33.50 -3.07 6.98
CA GLU A 147 33.82 -1.63 6.95
C GLU A 147 33.22 -1.00 5.69
N ASP A 148 32.44 0.06 5.88
CA ASP A 148 31.81 0.80 4.78
C ASP A 148 32.55 2.11 4.56
N ASP A 149 33.40 2.15 3.52
CA ASP A 149 34.11 3.34 3.05
C ASP A 149 33.43 4.00 1.85
N LEU A 150 32.24 3.52 1.49
CA LEU A 150 31.47 4.01 0.33
C LEU A 150 30.53 5.17 0.67
N LEU A 151 29.97 5.19 1.89
CA LEU A 151 28.92 6.13 2.29
C LEU A 151 29.43 7.57 2.39
N ASP A 152 28.83 8.47 1.63
CA ASP A 152 29.06 9.92 1.69
C ASP A 152 27.76 10.62 2.12
N MET A 153 27.75 11.15 3.34
CA MET A 153 26.57 11.80 3.93
C MET A 153 26.19 13.12 3.26
N GLU A 154 27.12 13.82 2.60
CA GLU A 154 26.79 15.04 1.82
C GLU A 154 25.98 14.67 0.57
N ILE A 155 26.29 13.54 -0.07
CA ILE A 155 25.50 12.99 -1.18
C ILE A 155 24.09 12.61 -0.69
N VAL A 156 23.99 11.89 0.43
CA VAL A 156 22.71 11.51 1.03
C VAL A 156 21.86 12.74 1.34
N LYS A 157 22.42 13.73 2.01
CA LYS A 157 21.75 14.97 2.38
C LYS A 157 21.28 15.77 1.16
N SER A 158 22.13 15.96 0.16
CA SER A 158 21.74 16.68 -1.05
C SER A 158 20.69 15.93 -1.86
N THR A 159 20.74 14.60 -1.91
CA THR A 159 19.76 13.77 -2.57
C THR A 159 18.40 13.80 -1.85
N TRP A 160 18.42 13.76 -0.52
CA TRP A 160 17.19 13.90 0.27
C TRP A 160 16.52 15.27 0.07
N SER A 161 17.31 16.36 0.04
CA SER A 161 16.80 17.67 -0.32
C SER A 161 16.12 17.70 -1.70
N ASN A 162 16.71 17.03 -2.69
CA ASN A 162 16.11 16.90 -4.04
C ASN A 162 14.77 16.17 -4.02
N ILE A 163 14.63 15.09 -3.22
CA ILE A 163 13.34 14.37 -3.05
C ILE A 163 12.29 15.31 -2.44
N ILE A 164 12.66 16.07 -1.40
CA ILE A 164 11.75 17.04 -0.77
C ILE A 164 11.31 18.11 -1.77
N GLU A 165 12.26 18.70 -2.51
CA GLU A 165 11.98 19.71 -3.53
C GLU A 165 11.06 19.19 -4.63
N SER A 166 11.29 17.95 -5.12
CA SER A 166 10.44 17.32 -6.12
C SER A 166 9.03 17.05 -5.59
N ALA A 167 8.91 16.60 -4.32
CA ALA A 167 7.61 16.44 -3.67
C ALA A 167 6.85 17.78 -3.57
N HIS A 168 7.53 18.87 -3.25
CA HIS A 168 6.90 20.21 -3.22
C HIS A 168 6.49 20.68 -4.61
N LYS A 169 7.36 20.52 -5.61
CA LYS A 169 7.14 20.95 -6.99
C LYS A 169 5.90 20.32 -7.61
N HIS A 170 5.63 19.05 -7.29
CA HIS A 170 4.54 18.28 -7.88
C HIS A 170 3.25 18.30 -7.06
N TYR A 171 3.26 18.91 -5.85
CA TYR A 171 2.09 19.00 -4.99
C TYR A 171 1.05 19.99 -5.54
N GLU A 172 -0.15 19.51 -5.83
CA GLU A 172 -1.29 20.27 -6.30
C GLU A 172 -2.49 20.02 -5.36
N PRO A 173 -2.61 20.76 -4.23
CA PRO A 173 -3.68 20.55 -3.24
C PRO A 173 -5.07 20.49 -3.87
N GLY A 174 -5.87 19.50 -3.49
CA GLY A 174 -7.19 19.25 -4.03
C GLY A 174 -7.22 18.49 -5.37
N LYS A 175 -6.05 18.23 -5.98
CA LYS A 175 -5.96 17.58 -7.29
C LYS A 175 -4.99 16.40 -7.30
N PHE A 176 -3.75 16.60 -6.86
CA PHE A 176 -2.73 15.58 -6.78
C PHE A 176 -1.83 15.83 -5.56
N THR A 177 -1.81 14.89 -4.63
CA THR A 177 -1.00 15.00 -3.42
C THR A 177 0.29 14.19 -3.55
N THR A 178 1.41 14.85 -3.18
CA THR A 178 2.70 14.20 -3.00
C THR A 178 3.09 14.22 -1.53
N PHE A 179 3.74 13.17 -1.04
CA PHE A 179 4.29 13.14 0.31
C PHE A 179 5.82 13.29 0.30
N ILE A 180 6.36 13.88 1.35
CA ILE A 180 7.77 13.72 1.69
C ILE A 180 7.86 12.37 2.39
N ALA A 181 8.60 11.43 1.80
CA ALA A 181 8.70 10.06 2.30
C ALA A 181 10.02 9.40 1.88
N TYR A 182 10.38 8.33 2.57
CA TYR A 182 11.53 7.50 2.25
C TYR A 182 11.33 6.09 2.82
N GLU A 183 12.15 5.13 2.41
CA GLU A 183 12.16 3.80 3.00
C GLU A 183 13.32 3.60 3.98
N TYR A 184 12.98 3.27 5.23
CA TYR A 184 13.90 2.68 6.19
C TYR A 184 14.03 1.17 5.92
N THR A 185 15.19 0.76 5.40
CA THR A 185 15.45 -0.57 4.86
C THR A 185 16.27 -1.41 5.85
N SER A 186 15.68 -1.89 6.92
CA SER A 186 16.33 -2.81 7.85
C SER A 186 16.13 -4.27 7.42
N GLY A 187 17.19 -5.05 7.39
CA GLY A 187 17.16 -6.44 6.96
C GLY A 187 18.23 -7.29 7.64
N PRO A 188 18.21 -7.43 8.99
CA PRO A 188 19.17 -8.29 9.69
C PRO A 188 18.98 -9.74 9.20
N GLU A 189 20.07 -10.42 8.84
CA GLU A 189 20.05 -11.80 8.32
C GLU A 189 19.10 -12.00 7.12
N ASN A 190 18.95 -10.97 6.27
CA ASN A 190 18.00 -10.93 5.15
C ASN A 190 16.51 -11.08 5.57
N GLN A 191 16.18 -10.70 6.80
CA GLN A 191 14.81 -10.68 7.32
C GLN A 191 14.21 -9.29 7.09
N ASN A 192 13.13 -9.21 6.32
CA ASN A 192 12.57 -7.93 5.90
C ASN A 192 11.88 -7.20 7.07
N LEU A 193 12.53 -6.15 7.57
CA LEU A 193 12.00 -5.25 8.59
C LEU A 193 11.89 -3.81 8.05
N HIS A 194 11.52 -3.67 6.79
CA HIS A 194 11.42 -2.40 6.08
C HIS A 194 10.17 -1.60 6.47
N ARG A 195 10.26 -0.26 6.44
CA ARG A 195 9.16 0.69 6.70
C ARG A 195 9.28 1.89 5.79
N ASN A 196 8.17 2.28 5.17
CA ASN A 196 8.07 3.57 4.50
C ASN A 196 7.71 4.64 5.53
N VAL A 197 8.52 5.68 5.67
CA VAL A 197 8.30 6.79 6.62
C VAL A 197 7.73 7.98 5.87
N PHE A 198 6.59 8.48 6.34
CA PHE A 198 5.82 9.59 5.77
C PHE A 198 5.81 10.78 6.71
N PHE A 199 5.99 11.98 6.20
CA PHE A 199 5.84 13.22 6.95
C PHE A 199 4.49 13.88 6.64
N ARG A 200 3.81 14.38 7.70
CA ARG A 200 2.46 14.94 7.61
C ARG A 200 2.38 16.23 6.78
N GLY A 201 3.39 17.07 6.87
CA GLY A 201 3.35 18.40 6.30
C GLY A 201 4.44 18.65 5.26
N ASP A 202 4.95 19.86 5.30
CA ASP A 202 5.97 20.40 4.39
C ASP A 202 7.40 20.30 4.92
N LYS A 203 7.60 19.77 6.13
CA LYS A 203 8.89 19.69 6.81
C LYS A 203 9.29 18.26 7.07
N ALA A 204 10.59 18.00 6.92
CA ALA A 204 11.24 16.76 7.28
C ALA A 204 12.64 17.07 7.85
N PRO A 205 13.24 16.14 8.60
CA PRO A 205 14.62 16.26 9.07
C PRO A 205 15.62 16.42 7.92
N GLU A 206 16.78 16.97 8.22
CA GLU A 206 17.84 17.23 7.23
C GLU A 206 18.42 15.96 6.60
N VAL A 207 18.33 14.83 7.30
CA VAL A 207 18.78 13.50 6.86
C VAL A 207 17.77 12.44 7.27
N PRO A 208 17.42 11.49 6.39
CA PRO A 208 16.54 10.40 6.75
C PRO A 208 17.25 9.38 7.66
N PHE A 209 16.53 8.84 8.64
CA PHE A 209 17.05 7.75 9.48
C PHE A 209 17.19 6.46 8.67
N SER A 210 18.36 5.84 8.71
CA SER A 210 18.63 4.64 7.92
C SER A 210 19.21 3.51 8.80
N ARG A 211 19.23 2.30 8.23
CA ARG A 211 19.90 1.15 8.89
C ARG A 211 21.40 1.38 9.13
N MET A 212 22.01 2.35 8.47
CA MET A 212 23.41 2.72 8.73
C MET A 212 23.59 3.36 10.11
N VAL A 213 22.50 3.91 10.68
CA VAL A 213 22.44 4.42 12.06
C VAL A 213 22.06 3.27 13.01
N SER A 214 20.98 2.58 12.73
CA SER A 214 20.55 1.39 13.48
C SER A 214 19.68 0.48 12.61
N SER A 215 19.86 -0.83 12.76
CA SER A 215 18.99 -1.85 12.14
C SER A 215 17.78 -2.23 13.00
N ASN A 216 17.69 -1.70 14.23
CA ASN A 216 16.56 -1.89 15.12
C ASN A 216 15.42 -0.90 14.76
N PRO A 217 14.22 -1.38 14.36
CA PRO A 217 13.09 -0.50 14.07
C PRO A 217 12.59 0.32 15.27
N GLU A 218 12.88 -0.10 16.49
CA GLU A 218 12.51 0.61 17.72
C GLU A 218 13.30 1.93 17.84
N ASP A 219 14.57 1.94 17.42
CA ASP A 219 15.39 3.16 17.37
C ASP A 219 14.88 4.16 16.29
N LEU A 220 14.25 3.64 15.22
CA LEU A 220 13.53 4.49 14.27
C LEU A 220 12.34 5.17 14.94
N TRP A 221 11.57 4.46 15.80
CA TRP A 221 10.45 5.07 16.49
C TRP A 221 10.89 6.15 17.47
N ASP A 222 12.01 5.96 18.17
CA ASP A 222 12.60 6.99 19.05
C ASP A 222 12.93 8.25 18.24
N TRP A 223 13.61 8.10 17.11
CA TRP A 223 13.93 9.21 16.21
C TRP A 223 12.66 9.90 15.66
N MET A 224 11.60 9.14 15.33
CA MET A 224 10.32 9.70 14.89
C MET A 224 9.65 10.50 16.01
N ASP A 225 9.70 10.03 17.24
CA ASP A 225 9.13 10.72 18.40
C ASP A 225 9.88 12.02 18.73
N GLU A 226 11.22 12.03 18.62
CA GLU A 226 12.04 13.25 18.76
C GLU A 226 11.69 14.28 17.68
N ASN A 227 11.55 13.87 16.43
CA ASN A 227 11.15 14.76 15.34
C ASN A 227 9.73 15.30 15.50
N ARG A 228 8.80 14.46 16.00
CA ARG A 228 7.42 14.87 16.31
C ARG A 228 7.40 15.92 17.40
N ALA A 229 8.23 15.79 18.44
CA ALA A 229 8.40 16.81 19.48
C ALA A 229 8.95 18.13 18.92
N ALA A 230 9.74 18.08 17.83
CA ALA A 230 10.23 19.24 17.09
C ALA A 230 9.23 19.79 16.04
N GLY A 231 8.01 19.24 15.97
CA GLY A 231 6.94 19.70 15.07
C GLY A 231 6.94 19.05 13.68
N MET A 232 7.68 17.94 13.48
CA MET A 232 7.72 17.18 12.26
C MET A 232 7.04 15.81 12.49
N ASP A 233 5.70 15.79 12.45
CA ASP A 233 4.92 14.55 12.65
C ASP A 233 5.13 13.58 11.48
N SER A 234 5.26 12.29 11.83
CA SER A 234 5.52 11.22 10.87
C SER A 234 4.83 9.92 11.30
N LEU A 235 4.60 9.03 10.34
CA LEU A 235 4.20 7.64 10.54
C LEU A 235 5.06 6.72 9.70
N ALA A 236 5.16 5.46 10.09
CA ALA A 236 5.86 4.42 9.36
C ALA A 236 4.88 3.32 8.92
N ILE A 237 5.11 2.78 7.72
CA ILE A 237 4.29 1.72 7.11
C ILE A 237 5.18 0.49 6.91
N PRO A 238 5.15 -0.50 7.84
CA PRO A 238 5.81 -1.78 7.64
C PRO A 238 5.29 -2.48 6.39
N HIS A 239 6.18 -3.16 5.67
CA HIS A 239 5.81 -3.85 4.44
C HIS A 239 6.60 -5.15 4.23
N ASN A 240 6.12 -6.01 3.31
CA ASN A 240 6.67 -7.33 3.05
C ASN A 240 6.89 -8.16 4.31
N SER A 241 5.94 -8.17 5.18
CA SER A 241 6.03 -8.98 6.41
C SER A 241 6.12 -10.48 6.09
N ASN A 242 5.56 -10.93 4.96
CA ASN A 242 5.73 -12.30 4.42
C ASN A 242 7.21 -12.69 4.25
N GLY A 243 8.10 -11.74 3.93
CA GLY A 243 9.55 -11.94 3.81
C GLY A 243 10.35 -11.70 5.10
N SER A 244 9.69 -11.44 6.23
CA SER A 244 10.34 -11.07 7.50
C SER A 244 10.89 -12.23 8.30
N ASN A 245 10.67 -13.46 7.89
CA ASN A 245 11.06 -14.66 8.64
C ASN A 245 10.51 -14.70 10.08
N GLY A 246 9.26 -14.19 10.26
CA GLY A 246 8.59 -14.13 11.56
C GLY A 246 8.95 -12.93 12.43
N GLN A 247 9.82 -12.03 11.97
CA GLN A 247 10.31 -10.93 12.80
C GLN A 247 9.39 -9.71 12.82
N MET A 248 8.55 -9.51 11.79
CA MET A 248 7.72 -8.31 11.70
C MET A 248 6.67 -8.25 12.80
N PHE A 249 6.08 -9.38 13.13
CA PHE A 249 4.98 -9.49 14.12
C PHE A 249 5.30 -10.47 15.26
N LYS A 250 6.58 -10.61 15.61
CA LYS A 250 6.94 -11.36 16.83
C LYS A 250 6.35 -10.70 18.08
N THR A 251 6.13 -11.49 19.13
CA THR A 251 5.46 -11.05 20.37
C THR A 251 6.43 -10.61 21.47
N GLU A 252 7.60 -10.14 21.08
CA GLU A 252 8.65 -9.59 21.93
C GLU A 252 9.35 -8.44 21.20
N THR A 253 10.09 -7.60 21.92
CA THR A 253 10.86 -6.49 21.35
C THR A 253 11.95 -7.01 20.39
N PHE A 254 12.56 -6.11 19.61
CA PHE A 254 13.67 -6.49 18.73
C PHE A 254 14.77 -7.26 19.48
N ASN A 255 15.06 -6.85 20.72
CA ASN A 255 16.08 -7.47 21.57
C ASN A 255 15.56 -8.65 22.43
N GLY A 256 14.36 -9.18 22.17
CA GLY A 256 13.81 -10.36 22.85
C GLY A 256 13.28 -10.08 24.26
N GLN A 257 12.86 -8.85 24.56
CA GLN A 257 12.23 -8.52 25.83
C GLN A 257 10.70 -8.57 25.71
N PRO A 258 9.96 -8.91 26.76
CA PRO A 258 8.51 -8.81 26.78
C PRO A 258 8.04 -7.38 26.48
N PHE A 259 6.88 -7.25 25.82
CA PHE A 259 6.26 -5.94 25.62
C PHE A 259 5.80 -5.34 26.94
N ASP A 260 5.96 -4.02 27.06
CA ASP A 260 5.35 -3.21 28.10
C ASP A 260 4.39 -2.15 27.49
N ALA A 261 3.66 -1.44 28.32
CA ALA A 261 2.70 -0.44 27.84
C ALA A 261 3.37 0.73 27.08
N ALA A 262 4.62 1.07 27.39
CA ALA A 262 5.36 2.11 26.70
C ALA A 262 5.68 1.70 25.26
N TYR A 263 6.18 0.47 25.09
CA TYR A 263 6.44 -0.12 23.77
C TYR A 263 5.17 -0.15 22.91
N VAL A 264 4.05 -0.67 23.47
CA VAL A 264 2.80 -0.79 22.71
C VAL A 264 2.29 0.59 22.28
N THR A 265 2.29 1.56 23.19
CA THR A 265 1.89 2.94 22.89
C THR A 265 2.75 3.56 21.79
N GLN A 266 4.07 3.36 21.85
CA GLN A 266 5.01 3.87 20.88
C GLN A 266 4.82 3.22 19.50
N ARG A 267 4.65 1.90 19.46
CA ARG A 267 4.43 1.15 18.22
C ARG A 267 3.15 1.58 17.50
N ILE A 268 2.01 1.61 18.19
CA ILE A 268 0.72 2.03 17.61
C ILE A 268 0.78 3.46 17.08
N ARG A 269 1.47 4.35 17.81
CA ARG A 269 1.64 5.74 17.40
C ARG A 269 2.47 5.86 16.13
N ASN A 270 3.54 5.07 15.99
CA ASN A 270 4.47 5.17 14.87
C ASN A 270 4.10 4.28 13.68
N GLU A 271 3.46 3.12 13.91
CA GLU A 271 3.04 2.16 12.87
C GLU A 271 1.51 1.96 12.87
N PRO A 272 0.71 3.00 12.54
CA PRO A 272 -0.75 2.89 12.59
C PRO A 272 -1.35 2.03 11.47
N ILE A 273 -0.64 1.82 10.37
CA ILE A 273 -1.07 1.01 9.21
C ILE A 273 0.07 0.13 8.72
N VAL A 274 -0.27 -0.95 8.00
CA VAL A 274 0.67 -1.92 7.41
C VAL A 274 0.29 -2.13 5.94
N GLU A 275 1.29 -2.21 5.07
CA GLU A 275 1.12 -2.61 3.69
C GLU A 275 0.92 -4.13 3.62
N VAL A 276 -0.29 -4.54 3.18
CA VAL A 276 -0.71 -5.94 3.20
C VAL A 276 -0.46 -6.65 1.88
N THR A 277 -0.38 -5.92 0.76
CA THR A 277 -0.20 -6.48 -0.57
C THR A 277 0.62 -5.57 -1.47
N GLN A 278 1.52 -6.17 -2.24
CA GLN A 278 2.39 -5.51 -3.21
C GLN A 278 2.97 -6.52 -4.22
N VAL A 279 3.86 -6.06 -5.11
CA VAL A 279 4.46 -6.91 -6.15
C VAL A 279 5.22 -8.13 -5.61
N LYS A 280 5.79 -8.06 -4.40
CA LYS A 280 6.47 -9.19 -3.73
C LYS A 280 5.50 -10.04 -2.90
N GLY A 281 4.24 -10.15 -3.31
CA GLY A 281 3.23 -11.03 -2.74
C GLY A 281 2.34 -10.37 -1.70
N ASP A 282 1.37 -11.14 -1.25
CA ASP A 282 0.37 -10.79 -0.26
C ASP A 282 0.79 -11.23 1.14
N SER A 283 0.51 -10.41 2.14
CA SER A 283 0.81 -10.62 3.55
C SER A 283 -0.45 -10.74 4.42
N GLU A 284 -1.65 -10.88 3.82
CA GLU A 284 -2.89 -10.99 4.59
C GLU A 284 -2.88 -12.24 5.47
N THR A 285 -2.73 -13.41 4.84
CA THR A 285 -2.62 -14.70 5.54
C THR A 285 -1.92 -15.75 4.67
N HIS A 286 -1.78 -16.96 5.20
CA HIS A 286 -1.13 -18.09 4.52
C HIS A 286 -1.90 -19.39 4.79
N PRO A 287 -2.00 -20.37 3.85
CA PRO A 287 -2.73 -21.63 4.04
C PRO A 287 -2.33 -22.43 5.29
N ILE A 288 -1.07 -22.32 5.74
CA ILE A 288 -0.59 -22.97 6.97
C ILE A 288 -1.23 -22.34 8.23
N LEU A 289 -1.49 -21.02 8.20
CA LEU A 289 -2.10 -20.27 9.32
C LEU A 289 -3.63 -20.33 9.27
N SER A 290 -4.20 -20.31 8.05
CA SER A 290 -5.63 -20.26 7.78
C SER A 290 -6.09 -21.45 6.93
N PRO A 291 -6.01 -22.69 7.42
CA PRO A 291 -6.26 -23.90 6.61
C PRO A 291 -7.73 -24.08 6.19
N ASN A 292 -8.64 -23.31 6.79
CA ASN A 292 -10.08 -23.34 6.47
C ASN A 292 -10.51 -22.16 5.59
N ASP A 293 -9.57 -21.38 5.07
CA ASP A 293 -9.80 -20.28 4.15
C ASP A 293 -9.28 -20.64 2.76
N GLU A 294 -10.18 -20.95 1.84
CA GLU A 294 -9.87 -21.36 0.47
C GLU A 294 -9.25 -20.25 -0.39
N TRP A 295 -9.15 -19.02 0.12
CA TRP A 295 -8.49 -17.89 -0.53
C TRP A 295 -7.19 -17.47 0.17
N ALA A 296 -6.69 -18.29 1.10
CA ALA A 296 -5.48 -17.99 1.86
C ALA A 296 -4.18 -18.13 1.04
N ASP A 297 -4.23 -18.75 -0.12
CA ASP A 297 -3.08 -19.00 -1.02
C ASP A 297 -2.87 -17.89 -2.07
N PHE A 298 -3.47 -16.73 -1.88
CA PHE A 298 -3.39 -15.64 -2.86
C PHE A 298 -1.98 -15.06 -2.95
N GLU A 299 -1.38 -15.11 -4.15
CA GLU A 299 -0.10 -14.49 -4.52
C GLU A 299 0.98 -14.62 -3.43
N THR A 300 1.11 -15.81 -2.87
CA THR A 300 2.11 -16.10 -1.82
C THR A 300 3.52 -16.04 -2.38
N MET A 301 4.41 -15.31 -1.70
CA MET A 301 5.85 -15.30 -1.95
C MET A 301 6.59 -15.77 -0.69
N PRO A 302 6.97 -17.05 -0.59
CA PRO A 302 7.41 -17.66 0.67
C PRO A 302 8.92 -17.51 0.93
N TYR A 303 9.55 -16.43 0.46
CA TYR A 303 10.99 -16.24 0.50
C TYR A 303 11.41 -14.97 1.22
N ARG A 304 12.60 -15.00 1.85
CA ARG A 304 13.30 -13.80 2.32
C ARG A 304 13.84 -13.02 1.12
N ILE A 305 13.68 -11.70 1.16
CA ILE A 305 14.10 -10.83 0.08
C ILE A 305 15.63 -10.73 0.05
N GLY A 306 16.20 -10.90 -1.14
CA GLY A 306 17.66 -10.81 -1.36
C GLY A 306 18.41 -12.13 -1.24
N SER A 307 18.00 -13.07 -0.40
CA SER A 307 18.62 -14.40 -0.30
C SER A 307 17.85 -15.53 -0.99
N TRP A 308 16.54 -15.37 -1.16
CA TRP A 308 15.61 -16.40 -1.66
C TRP A 308 15.52 -17.63 -0.74
N ASP A 309 16.00 -17.54 0.48
CA ASP A 309 15.78 -18.59 1.48
C ASP A 309 14.32 -18.60 1.91
N PRO A 310 13.76 -19.73 2.33
CA PRO A 310 12.42 -19.80 2.88
C PRO A 310 12.23 -18.84 4.06
N SER A 311 11.05 -18.19 4.11
CA SER A 311 10.62 -17.34 5.22
C SER A 311 9.73 -18.12 6.17
N ASN A 312 9.90 -17.96 7.47
CA ASN A 312 8.97 -18.52 8.46
C ASN A 312 7.60 -17.85 8.30
N VAL A 313 6.55 -18.67 8.33
CA VAL A 313 5.18 -18.20 8.17
C VAL A 313 4.67 -17.52 9.45
N GLN A 314 4.91 -18.13 10.62
CA GLN A 314 4.51 -17.59 11.92
C GLN A 314 5.24 -16.27 12.20
N GLY A 315 4.49 -15.26 12.65
CA GLY A 315 4.97 -13.91 12.89
C GLY A 315 5.19 -13.07 11.62
N SER A 316 4.77 -13.58 10.45
CA SER A 316 4.96 -12.93 9.15
C SER A 316 3.68 -12.41 8.50
N TYR A 317 2.50 -12.77 9.00
CA TYR A 317 1.23 -12.44 8.34
C TYR A 317 0.30 -11.63 9.24
N VAL A 318 -0.44 -10.73 8.62
CA VAL A 318 -1.29 -9.72 9.26
C VAL A 318 -2.41 -10.33 10.11
N ARG A 319 -3.14 -11.32 9.57
CA ARG A 319 -4.26 -11.94 10.29
C ARG A 319 -3.79 -12.64 11.58
N GLU A 320 -2.65 -13.34 11.50
CA GLU A 320 -2.03 -13.93 12.68
C GLU A 320 -1.59 -12.86 13.69
N ALA A 321 -1.03 -11.74 13.22
CA ALA A 321 -0.66 -10.63 14.10
C ALA A 321 -1.86 -10.08 14.86
N TYR A 322 -3.01 -9.92 14.21
CA TYR A 322 -4.26 -9.51 14.88
C TYR A 322 -4.69 -10.50 15.95
N LEU A 323 -4.62 -11.81 15.67
CA LEU A 323 -4.93 -12.86 16.64
C LEU A 323 -3.95 -12.85 17.81
N ASN A 324 -2.65 -12.71 17.55
CA ASN A 324 -1.62 -12.59 18.58
C ASN A 324 -1.84 -11.36 19.45
N GLY A 325 -2.28 -10.24 18.87
CA GLY A 325 -2.65 -9.04 19.62
C GLY A 325 -3.80 -9.26 20.58
N LEU A 326 -4.86 -10.00 20.18
CA LEU A 326 -5.96 -10.36 21.07
C LEU A 326 -5.51 -11.34 22.18
N MET A 327 -4.57 -12.24 21.90
CA MET A 327 -4.00 -13.12 22.92
C MET A 327 -3.21 -12.33 23.96
N LEU A 328 -2.40 -11.35 23.54
CA LEU A 328 -1.69 -10.44 24.43
C LEU A 328 -2.66 -9.63 25.32
N GLU A 329 -3.77 -9.13 24.76
CA GLU A 329 -4.80 -8.45 25.56
C GLU A 329 -5.39 -9.36 26.66
N LYS A 330 -5.57 -10.64 26.38
CA LYS A 330 -6.04 -11.61 27.37
C LYS A 330 -5.02 -11.86 28.49
N GLU A 331 -3.73 -11.71 28.18
CA GLU A 331 -2.64 -11.77 29.16
C GLU A 331 -2.44 -10.45 29.92
N GLY A 332 -3.22 -9.40 29.62
CA GLY A 332 -3.15 -8.09 30.26
C GLY A 332 -2.15 -7.12 29.63
N ILE A 333 -1.64 -7.43 28.44
CA ILE A 333 -0.78 -6.55 27.66
C ILE A 333 -1.65 -5.88 26.59
N GLU A 334 -1.54 -4.56 26.40
CA GLU A 334 -2.24 -3.88 25.33
C GLU A 334 -1.83 -4.45 23.96
N ASN A 335 -2.77 -4.45 23.01
CA ASN A 335 -2.56 -5.02 21.69
C ASN A 335 -1.69 -4.11 20.79
N PRO A 336 -0.42 -4.48 20.47
CA PRO A 336 0.47 -3.68 19.64
C PRO A 336 0.16 -3.77 18.13
N PHE A 337 -0.79 -4.63 17.74
CA PHE A 337 -1.12 -4.95 16.36
C PHE A 337 -2.47 -4.39 15.90
N LYS A 338 -3.00 -3.35 16.55
CA LYS A 338 -4.22 -2.65 16.13
C LYS A 338 -3.96 -1.69 14.95
N PHE A 339 -3.27 -2.13 13.93
CA PHE A 339 -2.99 -1.35 12.72
C PHE A 339 -4.08 -1.53 11.65
N GLY A 340 -4.21 -0.55 10.75
CA GLY A 340 -5.02 -0.63 9.54
C GLY A 340 -4.24 -1.22 8.37
N LEU A 341 -4.91 -1.38 7.21
CA LEU A 341 -4.34 -1.97 6.00
C LEU A 341 -4.24 -0.96 4.87
N ILE A 342 -3.18 -1.09 4.06
CA ILE A 342 -2.97 -0.35 2.82
C ILE A 342 -2.27 -1.25 1.80
N GLY A 343 -2.38 -0.93 0.49
CA GLY A 343 -1.65 -1.62 -0.58
C GLY A 343 -0.68 -0.68 -1.28
N ALA A 344 0.32 -1.23 -1.95
CA ALA A 344 1.28 -0.44 -2.72
C ALA A 344 1.98 -1.27 -3.82
N SER A 345 2.89 -0.66 -4.59
CA SER A 345 3.57 -1.36 -5.68
C SER A 345 4.93 -1.93 -5.32
N ASP A 346 5.75 -1.17 -4.64
CA ASP A 346 7.17 -1.47 -4.41
C ASP A 346 7.96 -1.69 -5.73
N THR A 347 7.59 -0.98 -6.78
CA THR A 347 8.30 -1.08 -8.06
C THR A 347 9.54 -0.20 -8.07
N HIS A 348 10.56 -0.65 -8.84
CA HIS A 348 11.89 -0.02 -8.89
C HIS A 348 12.17 0.60 -10.27
N VAL A 349 11.12 0.99 -10.98
CA VAL A 349 11.21 1.61 -12.32
C VAL A 349 10.62 3.02 -12.37
N GLY A 350 10.24 3.59 -11.21
CA GLY A 350 9.57 4.89 -11.13
C GLY A 350 8.09 4.84 -11.55
N ALA A 351 7.51 3.63 -11.66
CA ALA A 351 6.17 3.40 -12.19
C ALA A 351 5.54 2.14 -11.62
N GLY A 352 4.41 2.25 -10.91
CA GLY A 352 3.60 1.10 -10.50
C GLY A 352 2.73 0.58 -11.64
N ALA A 353 2.56 -0.74 -11.74
CA ALA A 353 1.64 -1.40 -12.68
C ALA A 353 0.48 -2.02 -11.92
N PHE A 354 -0.71 -1.41 -12.01
CA PHE A 354 -1.89 -1.76 -11.21
C PHE A 354 -2.92 -2.64 -11.95
N THR A 355 -2.54 -3.18 -13.10
CA THR A 355 -3.39 -4.08 -13.87
C THR A 355 -2.58 -5.25 -14.39
N GLU A 356 -3.14 -6.44 -14.31
CA GLU A 356 -2.51 -7.67 -14.79
C GLU A 356 -2.10 -7.58 -16.28
N GLY A 357 -2.93 -6.94 -17.08
CA GLY A 357 -2.68 -6.72 -18.49
C GLY A 357 -1.51 -5.79 -18.80
N ASN A 358 -1.09 -4.95 -17.87
CA ASN A 358 -0.04 -3.95 -18.05
C ASN A 358 1.10 -4.10 -17.03
N TYR A 359 1.44 -5.32 -16.66
CA TYR A 359 2.59 -5.57 -15.79
C TYR A 359 3.90 -5.38 -16.55
N TRP A 360 4.64 -4.31 -16.25
CA TRP A 360 5.91 -4.02 -16.97
C TRP A 360 7.11 -4.72 -16.35
N SER A 361 7.37 -4.51 -15.09
CA SER A 361 8.42 -5.16 -14.28
C SER A 361 8.41 -4.60 -12.85
N LYS A 362 9.07 -5.30 -11.93
CA LYS A 362 9.42 -4.77 -10.61
C LYS A 362 10.79 -4.10 -10.61
N VAL A 363 11.80 -4.77 -11.15
CA VAL A 363 13.23 -4.44 -10.97
C VAL A 363 13.95 -4.12 -12.28
N GLY A 364 13.27 -3.47 -13.21
CA GLY A 364 13.90 -2.90 -14.39
C GLY A 364 14.33 -3.93 -15.43
N VAL A 365 15.60 -3.89 -15.85
CA VAL A 365 16.04 -4.71 -16.99
C VAL A 365 16.14 -6.20 -16.69
N ILE A 366 16.20 -6.61 -15.42
CA ILE A 366 16.37 -8.03 -15.05
C ILE A 366 15.08 -8.84 -15.13
N ASP A 367 13.91 -8.17 -15.15
CA ASP A 367 12.59 -8.78 -15.29
C ASP A 367 11.70 -8.09 -16.36
N ALA A 368 12.32 -7.41 -17.33
CA ALA A 368 11.65 -6.54 -18.29
C ALA A 368 10.72 -7.24 -19.30
N ASN A 369 10.73 -8.56 -19.38
CA ASN A 369 9.90 -9.33 -20.32
C ASN A 369 9.59 -10.73 -19.79
N GLY A 370 8.63 -11.41 -20.41
CA GLY A 370 8.17 -12.72 -19.97
C GLY A 370 9.26 -13.80 -19.90
N LYS A 371 10.29 -13.78 -20.75
CA LYS A 371 11.41 -14.72 -20.67
C LYS A 371 12.24 -14.47 -19.41
N LEU A 372 12.58 -13.21 -19.14
CA LEU A 372 13.34 -12.82 -17.94
C LEU A 372 12.54 -13.06 -16.66
N ARG A 373 11.21 -12.85 -16.68
CA ARG A 373 10.31 -13.15 -15.54
C ARG A 373 10.04 -14.65 -15.35
N GLY A 374 10.40 -15.48 -16.33
CA GLY A 374 10.15 -16.92 -16.28
C GLY A 374 8.70 -17.34 -16.60
N SER A 375 7.86 -16.43 -17.13
CA SER A 375 6.49 -16.72 -17.58
C SER A 375 6.43 -17.26 -19.03
N VAL A 376 7.44 -16.97 -19.83
CA VAL A 376 7.59 -17.37 -21.24
C VAL A 376 8.83 -18.24 -21.40
N PRO A 377 8.79 -19.33 -22.20
CA PRO A 377 9.96 -20.17 -22.45
C PRO A 377 11.12 -19.41 -23.07
N LEU A 378 12.33 -19.80 -22.71
CA LEU A 378 13.57 -19.34 -23.34
C LEU A 378 13.65 -19.84 -24.79
N ASP A 379 14.42 -19.17 -25.66
CA ASP A 379 14.63 -19.58 -27.05
C ASP A 379 15.39 -20.92 -27.19
N LYS A 380 16.16 -21.27 -26.15
CA LYS A 380 16.89 -22.54 -26.04
C LYS A 380 16.77 -23.02 -24.59
N PRO A 381 16.61 -24.34 -24.38
CA PRO A 381 16.69 -24.90 -23.03
C PRO A 381 18.02 -24.56 -22.37
N ARG A 382 18.00 -24.45 -21.06
CA ARG A 382 19.19 -24.37 -20.21
C ARG A 382 19.96 -25.69 -20.22
N GLU A 383 21.16 -25.71 -19.65
CA GLU A 383 22.00 -26.91 -19.54
C GLU A 383 21.33 -28.05 -18.77
N ASP A 384 20.49 -27.71 -17.79
CA ASP A 384 19.68 -28.65 -16.99
C ASP A 384 18.41 -29.15 -17.72
N GLY A 385 18.16 -28.71 -18.95
CA GLY A 385 16.97 -29.01 -19.75
C GLY A 385 15.75 -28.14 -19.42
N SER A 386 15.82 -27.22 -18.46
CA SER A 386 14.74 -26.30 -18.13
C SER A 386 14.45 -25.34 -19.27
N LEU A 387 13.16 -25.09 -19.54
CA LEU A 387 12.70 -24.16 -20.58
C LEU A 387 12.57 -22.71 -20.07
N TYR A 388 12.66 -22.46 -18.78
CA TYR A 388 12.40 -21.17 -18.16
C TYR A 388 13.64 -20.60 -17.45
N SER A 389 13.66 -19.29 -17.25
CA SER A 389 14.71 -18.62 -16.46
C SER A 389 14.75 -19.14 -15.03
N ASP A 390 15.99 -19.27 -14.51
CA ASP A 390 16.25 -19.70 -13.13
C ASP A 390 16.17 -18.50 -12.19
N ASN A 391 14.96 -18.19 -11.79
CA ASN A 391 14.66 -17.14 -10.80
C ASN A 391 13.30 -17.41 -10.17
N ASN A 392 12.92 -16.60 -9.18
CA ASN A 392 11.64 -16.67 -8.49
C ASN A 392 10.67 -15.55 -8.90
N PHE A 393 10.94 -14.81 -9.98
CA PHE A 393 10.11 -13.67 -10.40
C PHE A 393 8.69 -14.08 -10.83
N GLN A 394 8.51 -15.33 -11.24
CA GLN A 394 7.17 -15.90 -11.53
C GLN A 394 6.23 -15.93 -10.32
N THR A 395 6.77 -15.82 -9.09
CA THR A 395 5.98 -15.74 -7.85
C THR A 395 5.56 -14.32 -7.49
N TRP A 396 6.01 -13.31 -8.24
CA TRP A 396 5.62 -11.93 -7.99
C TRP A 396 4.21 -11.65 -8.49
N SER A 397 3.51 -10.75 -7.76
CA SER A 397 2.20 -10.22 -8.14
C SER A 397 2.33 -9.02 -9.09
N ALA A 398 1.20 -8.52 -9.59
CA ALA A 398 1.09 -7.12 -9.97
C ALA A 398 1.08 -6.23 -8.72
N SER A 399 1.01 -4.91 -8.90
CA SER A 399 1.05 -3.97 -7.78
C SER A 399 -0.24 -3.98 -6.96
N GLY A 400 -0.12 -3.92 -5.66
CA GLY A 400 -1.18 -3.43 -4.78
C GLY A 400 -1.42 -1.92 -4.98
N LEU A 401 -2.55 -1.41 -4.50
CA LEU A 401 -2.92 0.00 -4.59
C LEU A 401 -3.47 0.49 -3.26
N ALA A 402 -3.01 1.67 -2.84
CA ALA A 402 -3.52 2.34 -1.65
C ALA A 402 -4.88 2.98 -1.90
N ALA A 403 -5.78 2.86 -0.93
CA ALA A 403 -7.06 3.55 -0.92
C ALA A 403 -7.31 4.21 0.44
N ILE A 404 -7.60 5.50 0.44
CA ILE A 404 -7.72 6.34 1.64
C ILE A 404 -9.03 7.12 1.59
N TRP A 405 -9.86 7.03 2.64
CA TRP A 405 -11.04 7.86 2.81
C TRP A 405 -10.67 9.13 3.56
N ALA A 406 -10.69 10.27 2.89
CA ALA A 406 -10.34 11.57 3.45
C ALA A 406 -11.32 12.66 3.04
N GLU A 407 -11.32 13.74 3.79
CA GLU A 407 -12.16 14.91 3.57
C GLU A 407 -11.78 15.66 2.28
N GLU A 408 -10.47 15.69 2.01
CA GLU A 408 -9.91 16.37 0.83
C GLU A 408 -8.58 15.74 0.40
N ASN A 409 -8.16 16.03 -0.84
CA ASN A 409 -6.87 15.55 -1.37
C ASN A 409 -5.74 16.52 -1.00
N THR A 410 -5.33 16.48 0.28
CA THR A 410 -4.19 17.24 0.79
C THR A 410 -3.28 16.33 1.63
N ARG A 411 -2.01 16.73 1.85
CA ARG A 411 -1.06 15.95 2.67
C ARG A 411 -1.64 15.68 4.04
N GLU A 412 -2.13 16.71 4.68
CA GLU A 412 -2.65 16.67 6.04
C GLU A 412 -3.88 15.76 6.14
N ALA A 413 -4.86 15.91 5.25
CA ALA A 413 -6.08 15.14 5.29
C ALA A 413 -5.85 13.65 5.01
N LEU A 414 -5.01 13.33 4.02
CA LEU A 414 -4.65 11.95 3.71
C LEU A 414 -3.80 11.32 4.82
N PHE A 415 -2.83 12.05 5.38
CA PHE A 415 -2.01 11.59 6.50
C PHE A 415 -2.86 11.33 7.74
N ASP A 416 -3.77 12.24 8.09
CA ASP A 416 -4.67 12.10 9.24
C ASP A 416 -5.62 10.91 9.05
N ALA A 417 -6.04 10.64 7.80
CA ALA A 417 -6.81 9.44 7.46
C ALA A 417 -6.01 8.15 7.63
N MET A 418 -4.72 8.13 7.23
CA MET A 418 -3.82 7.01 7.52
C MET A 418 -3.65 6.81 9.02
N ARG A 419 -3.48 7.87 9.79
CA ARG A 419 -3.34 7.80 11.25
C ARG A 419 -4.60 7.28 11.94
N ARG A 420 -5.80 7.65 11.49
CA ARG A 420 -7.07 7.08 11.99
C ARG A 420 -7.43 5.74 11.36
N LYS A 421 -6.57 5.21 10.45
CA LYS A 421 -6.69 3.89 9.83
C LYS A 421 -7.94 3.74 8.94
N GLU A 422 -8.47 4.85 8.42
CA GLU A 422 -9.57 4.82 7.47
C GLU A 422 -9.04 4.58 6.04
N THR A 423 -8.33 3.47 5.93
CA THR A 423 -7.60 3.02 4.74
C THR A 423 -7.95 1.58 4.43
N TYR A 424 -7.73 1.20 3.19
CA TYR A 424 -7.84 -0.18 2.75
C TYR A 424 -6.89 -0.45 1.58
N ALA A 425 -6.58 -1.73 1.35
CA ALA A 425 -5.77 -2.17 0.22
C ALA A 425 -6.65 -2.69 -0.90
N THR A 426 -6.22 -2.51 -2.14
CA THR A 426 -6.67 -3.33 -3.25
C THR A 426 -5.47 -4.01 -3.92
N THR A 427 -5.70 -5.04 -4.69
CA THR A 427 -4.65 -5.73 -5.45
C THR A 427 -4.45 -5.13 -6.86
N GLY A 428 -4.85 -3.85 -7.04
CA GLY A 428 -4.71 -3.07 -8.26
C GLY A 428 -5.98 -2.37 -8.71
N PRO A 429 -7.14 -3.05 -8.85
CA PRO A 429 -8.40 -2.41 -9.21
C PRO A 429 -8.85 -1.36 -8.19
N ARG A 430 -9.45 -0.28 -8.67
CA ARG A 430 -10.00 0.79 -7.82
C ARG A 430 -11.39 0.43 -7.28
N ILE A 431 -11.48 -0.72 -6.62
CA ILE A 431 -12.69 -1.13 -5.88
C ILE A 431 -12.94 -0.11 -4.78
N LYS A 432 -14.16 0.46 -4.73
CA LYS A 432 -14.55 1.33 -3.62
C LYS A 432 -15.17 0.49 -2.52
N LEU A 433 -14.61 0.56 -1.32
CA LEU A 433 -15.04 -0.26 -0.19
C LEU A 433 -15.34 0.62 1.02
N ARG A 434 -16.54 0.47 1.60
CA ARG A 434 -16.90 1.03 2.91
C ARG A 434 -17.25 -0.10 3.87
N PHE A 435 -16.84 0.08 5.12
CA PHE A 435 -17.10 -0.85 6.20
C PHE A 435 -17.39 -0.09 7.48
N PHE A 436 -18.56 -0.31 8.06
CA PHE A 436 -19.04 0.36 9.27
C PHE A 436 -19.60 -0.64 10.26
N ALA A 437 -19.60 -0.29 11.55
CA ALA A 437 -20.21 -1.08 12.61
C ALA A 437 -20.90 -0.21 13.66
N SER A 438 -22.03 -0.70 14.18
CA SER A 438 -22.77 -0.10 15.29
C SER A 438 -23.79 -1.10 15.86
N ALA A 439 -24.17 -0.96 17.12
CA ALA A 439 -25.36 -1.64 17.65
C ALA A 439 -26.68 -1.00 17.17
N ASP A 440 -26.64 0.29 16.79
CA ASP A 440 -27.83 1.12 16.53
C ASP A 440 -28.22 1.18 15.03
N TYR A 441 -27.61 0.36 14.17
CA TYR A 441 -28.01 0.30 12.78
C TYR A 441 -29.35 -0.42 12.60
N ASP A 442 -30.14 0.08 11.66
CA ASP A 442 -31.44 -0.44 11.29
C ASP A 442 -31.46 -0.89 9.82
N ALA A 443 -32.13 -2.01 9.55
CA ALA A 443 -32.17 -2.59 8.21
C ALA A 443 -32.70 -1.64 7.12
N SER A 444 -33.53 -0.64 7.49
CA SER A 444 -34.03 0.35 6.54
C SER A 444 -32.93 1.28 6.01
N MET A 445 -31.79 1.40 6.72
CA MET A 445 -30.67 2.27 6.32
C MET A 445 -30.01 1.81 5.02
N ILE A 446 -30.01 0.49 4.76
CA ILE A 446 -29.22 -0.10 3.64
C ILE A 446 -29.64 0.47 2.26
N ASN A 447 -30.89 0.88 2.11
CA ASN A 447 -31.43 1.47 0.89
C ASN A 447 -31.57 3.01 0.96
N SER A 448 -31.09 3.63 2.04
CA SER A 448 -31.14 5.08 2.19
C SER A 448 -30.13 5.76 1.25
N PRO A 449 -30.50 6.86 0.57
CA PRO A 449 -29.53 7.68 -0.14
C PRO A 449 -28.49 8.33 0.79
N ASP A 450 -28.84 8.50 2.07
CA ASP A 450 -27.97 9.06 3.10
C ASP A 450 -27.25 7.98 3.92
N LEU A 451 -27.05 6.78 3.37
CA LEU A 451 -26.47 5.65 4.10
C LEU A 451 -25.14 6.02 4.78
N SER A 452 -24.20 6.62 4.06
CA SER A 452 -22.88 7.00 4.62
C SER A 452 -23.04 7.97 5.79
N LYS A 453 -23.87 9.01 5.63
CA LYS A 453 -24.14 9.99 6.68
C LYS A 453 -24.70 9.35 7.95
N GLN A 454 -25.69 8.47 7.79
CA GLN A 454 -26.29 7.76 8.91
C GLN A 454 -25.30 6.78 9.56
N ALA A 455 -24.46 6.11 8.74
CA ALA A 455 -23.47 5.16 9.24
C ALA A 455 -22.41 5.85 10.11
N TYR A 456 -21.85 6.97 9.65
CA TYR A 456 -20.91 7.77 10.44
C TYR A 456 -21.55 8.36 11.71
N ALA A 457 -22.81 8.83 11.63
CA ALA A 457 -23.49 9.46 12.75
C ALA A 457 -23.85 8.49 13.89
N LYS A 458 -24.06 7.20 13.58
CA LYS A 458 -24.54 6.19 14.52
C LYS A 458 -23.51 5.13 14.89
N GLY A 459 -22.36 5.10 14.22
CA GLY A 459 -21.38 4.03 14.39
C GLY A 459 -19.96 4.46 14.11
N VAL A 460 -19.11 3.46 13.90
CA VAL A 460 -17.70 3.61 13.61
C VAL A 460 -17.40 3.09 12.20
N THR A 461 -16.31 3.59 11.59
CA THR A 461 -15.80 3.13 10.30
C THR A 461 -14.63 2.18 10.48
N MET A 462 -14.14 1.55 9.38
CA MET A 462 -12.93 0.73 9.36
C MET A 462 -11.76 1.43 10.07
N GLY A 463 -10.91 0.66 10.73
CA GLY A 463 -9.76 1.13 11.51
C GLY A 463 -10.08 1.51 12.95
N SER A 464 -11.35 1.45 13.37
CA SER A 464 -11.82 1.94 14.67
C SER A 464 -12.10 0.82 15.68
N ASP A 465 -12.21 1.20 16.95
CA ASP A 465 -12.77 0.36 18.02
C ASP A 465 -14.26 0.66 18.20
N LEU A 466 -15.10 -0.36 18.30
CA LEU A 466 -16.51 -0.27 18.67
C LEU A 466 -16.71 -0.74 20.12
N MET A 467 -17.10 0.18 20.98
CA MET A 467 -17.45 -0.11 22.36
C MET A 467 -18.94 -0.45 22.46
N LEU A 468 -19.26 -1.66 22.91
CA LEU A 468 -20.64 -2.12 23.09
C LEU A 468 -21.03 -2.07 24.57
N LYS A 469 -22.32 -1.83 24.82
CA LYS A 469 -22.93 -1.95 26.16
C LYS A 469 -23.47 -3.36 26.33
N ASP A 470 -23.69 -3.76 27.59
CA ASP A 470 -24.27 -5.05 27.90
C ASP A 470 -25.58 -5.30 27.13
N GLY A 471 -25.66 -6.47 26.49
CA GLY A 471 -26.80 -6.88 25.69
C GLY A 471 -26.88 -6.30 24.29
N GLN A 472 -25.92 -5.46 23.86
CA GLN A 472 -25.84 -4.99 22.50
C GLN A 472 -25.13 -6.02 21.61
N VAL A 473 -25.56 -6.08 20.33
CA VAL A 473 -24.96 -6.93 19.28
C VAL A 473 -24.47 -6.02 18.17
N PRO A 474 -23.25 -6.20 17.66
CA PRO A 474 -22.72 -5.39 16.57
C PRO A 474 -23.41 -5.73 15.25
N LYS A 475 -23.81 -4.73 14.52
CA LYS A 475 -24.32 -4.81 13.15
C LYS A 475 -23.32 -4.13 12.23
N PHE A 476 -23.03 -4.78 11.14
CA PHE A 476 -22.03 -4.33 10.17
C PHE A 476 -22.68 -3.93 8.86
N ILE A 477 -22.25 -2.81 8.28
CA ILE A 477 -22.62 -2.39 6.94
C ILE A 477 -21.37 -2.55 6.05
N LEU A 478 -21.49 -3.38 5.03
CA LEU A 478 -20.49 -3.60 4.01
C LEU A 478 -21.02 -3.09 2.67
N TRP A 479 -20.23 -2.27 2.00
CA TRP A 479 -20.61 -1.71 0.72
C TRP A 479 -19.41 -1.63 -0.21
N ALA A 480 -19.43 -2.41 -1.29
CA ALA A 480 -18.41 -2.40 -2.33
C ALA A 480 -19.00 -2.05 -3.69
N ILE A 481 -18.26 -1.24 -4.45
CA ILE A 481 -18.53 -0.90 -5.86
C ILE A 481 -17.30 -1.28 -6.66
N ARG A 482 -17.49 -2.04 -7.75
CA ARG A 482 -16.39 -2.49 -8.60
C ARG A 482 -15.64 -1.33 -9.25
N ASP A 483 -14.43 -1.59 -9.70
CA ASP A 483 -13.74 -0.76 -10.69
C ASP A 483 -14.37 -1.00 -12.08
N PRO A 484 -14.85 0.04 -12.79
CA PRO A 484 -15.42 -0.11 -14.15
C PRO A 484 -14.44 -0.70 -15.17
N TYR A 485 -13.12 -0.62 -14.90
CA TYR A 485 -12.05 -1.12 -15.77
C TYR A 485 -11.54 -2.50 -15.37
N SER A 486 -12.12 -3.11 -14.34
CA SER A 486 -11.79 -4.46 -13.87
C SER A 486 -13.00 -5.40 -13.97
N SER A 487 -12.90 -6.58 -13.38
CA SER A 487 -13.96 -7.58 -13.37
C SER A 487 -15.15 -7.16 -12.51
N THR A 488 -16.23 -7.91 -12.57
CA THR A 488 -17.40 -7.75 -11.69
C THR A 488 -17.14 -8.36 -10.32
N LEU A 489 -17.80 -7.85 -9.28
CA LEU A 489 -17.70 -8.38 -7.93
C LEU A 489 -18.37 -9.77 -7.86
N GLN A 490 -17.68 -10.70 -7.21
CA GLN A 490 -18.20 -12.05 -6.98
C GLN A 490 -18.90 -12.16 -5.62
N ARG A 491 -18.26 -11.65 -4.56
CA ARG A 491 -18.78 -11.74 -3.18
C ARG A 491 -18.15 -10.74 -2.24
N LEU A 492 -18.85 -10.49 -1.14
CA LEU A 492 -18.30 -9.84 0.05
C LEU A 492 -18.10 -10.90 1.13
N GLN A 493 -16.95 -10.84 1.79
CA GLN A 493 -16.60 -11.67 2.93
C GLN A 493 -16.34 -10.82 4.16
N VAL A 494 -16.69 -11.35 5.33
CA VAL A 494 -16.23 -10.88 6.62
C VAL A 494 -15.27 -11.91 7.18
N VAL A 495 -14.07 -11.48 7.51
CA VAL A 495 -13.10 -12.28 8.25
C VAL A 495 -13.18 -11.86 9.71
N LYS A 496 -13.57 -12.79 10.57
CA LYS A 496 -13.61 -12.65 12.03
C LYS A 496 -12.44 -13.37 12.65
N GLY A 497 -11.74 -12.71 13.57
CA GLY A 497 -10.81 -13.36 14.49
C GLY A 497 -11.16 -13.04 15.94
N TRP A 498 -11.01 -14.01 16.84
CA TRP A 498 -11.26 -13.86 18.27
C TRP A 498 -10.42 -14.80 19.11
N VAL A 499 -10.41 -14.60 20.42
CA VAL A 499 -9.81 -15.53 21.37
C VAL A 499 -10.93 -16.12 22.23
N ASP A 500 -11.06 -17.45 22.16
CA ASP A 500 -12.12 -18.17 22.90
C ASP A 500 -11.90 -18.18 24.43
N ALA A 501 -12.87 -18.67 25.17
CA ALA A 501 -12.80 -18.75 26.64
C ALA A 501 -11.59 -19.57 27.14
N SER A 502 -11.09 -20.52 26.33
CA SER A 502 -9.90 -21.33 26.67
C SER A 502 -8.57 -20.62 26.39
N GLY A 503 -8.59 -19.39 25.83
CA GLY A 503 -7.39 -18.64 25.45
C GLY A 503 -6.82 -19.00 24.10
N LYS A 504 -7.57 -19.71 23.26
CA LYS A 504 -7.13 -20.08 21.92
C LYS A 504 -7.62 -19.09 20.87
N ALA A 505 -6.71 -18.67 20.01
CA ALA A 505 -7.04 -17.90 18.82
C ALA A 505 -7.90 -18.72 17.86
N LYS A 506 -8.92 -18.08 17.32
CA LYS A 506 -9.90 -18.63 16.37
C LYS A 506 -10.12 -17.65 15.24
N GLU A 507 -10.47 -18.17 14.08
CA GLU A 507 -10.90 -17.37 12.95
C GLU A 507 -12.03 -18.04 12.17
N THR A 508 -12.83 -17.24 11.48
CA THR A 508 -13.86 -17.73 10.54
C THR A 508 -14.04 -16.71 9.42
N VAL A 509 -14.17 -17.21 8.21
CA VAL A 509 -14.54 -16.41 7.03
C VAL A 509 -16.01 -16.66 6.73
N TYR A 510 -16.80 -15.59 6.65
CA TYR A 510 -18.21 -15.60 6.26
C TYR A 510 -18.37 -14.93 4.91
N ASP A 511 -18.96 -15.61 3.92
CA ASP A 511 -19.56 -14.90 2.79
C ASP A 511 -20.83 -14.24 3.29
N VAL A 512 -21.02 -12.95 2.97
CA VAL A 512 -22.14 -12.15 3.51
C VAL A 512 -23.01 -11.54 2.41
N ALA A 513 -22.49 -11.44 1.19
CA ALA A 513 -23.25 -11.07 0.00
C ALA A 513 -22.68 -11.79 -1.22
N CYS A 514 -23.57 -12.33 -2.05
CA CYS A 514 -23.24 -13.12 -3.24
C CYS A 514 -23.73 -12.42 -4.50
N ALA A 515 -22.95 -12.47 -5.58
CA ALA A 515 -23.38 -12.00 -6.88
C ALA A 515 -24.63 -12.78 -7.37
N GLY A 516 -25.48 -12.11 -8.17
CA GLY A 516 -26.74 -12.69 -8.65
C GLY A 516 -27.87 -12.70 -7.61
N GLY A 517 -27.69 -12.03 -6.46
CA GLY A 517 -28.71 -11.98 -5.40
C GLY A 517 -29.04 -13.33 -4.76
N VAL A 518 -28.16 -14.33 -4.92
CA VAL A 518 -28.35 -15.65 -4.32
C VAL A 518 -28.01 -15.61 -2.84
N GLY A 519 -28.71 -16.41 -2.02
CA GLY A 519 -28.46 -16.50 -0.59
C GLY A 519 -27.17 -17.26 -0.27
N VAL A 520 -26.56 -16.90 0.86
CA VAL A 520 -25.44 -17.64 1.44
C VAL A 520 -25.94 -18.97 2.03
N ASP A 521 -25.24 -20.06 1.79
CA ASP A 521 -25.49 -21.33 2.49
C ASP A 521 -25.03 -21.19 3.97
N LEU A 522 -25.99 -21.14 4.86
CA LEU A 522 -25.77 -20.97 6.30
C LEU A 522 -25.04 -22.15 6.98
N LYS A 523 -24.92 -23.30 6.33
CA LYS A 523 -24.17 -24.44 6.87
C LYS A 523 -22.67 -24.32 6.59
N THR A 524 -22.34 -23.77 5.44
CA THR A 524 -20.95 -23.60 4.99
C THR A 524 -20.44 -22.18 5.16
N ASN A 525 -21.32 -21.19 5.35
CA ASN A 525 -21.05 -19.76 5.29
C ASN A 525 -20.45 -19.33 3.94
N ARG A 526 -20.90 -19.97 2.83
CA ARG A 526 -20.36 -19.71 1.49
C ARG A 526 -21.45 -19.35 0.50
N CYS A 527 -21.09 -18.47 -0.42
CA CYS A 527 -21.87 -18.25 -1.64
C CYS A 527 -21.82 -19.50 -2.54
N PRO A 528 -22.89 -19.82 -3.26
CA PRO A 528 -22.82 -20.77 -4.34
C PRO A 528 -21.79 -20.36 -5.40
N GLU A 529 -21.26 -21.33 -6.13
CA GLU A 529 -20.43 -21.11 -7.31
C GLU A 529 -21.19 -20.29 -8.35
N ASN A 530 -20.57 -19.20 -8.86
CA ASN A 530 -21.18 -18.37 -9.90
C ASN A 530 -20.74 -18.75 -11.33
N ASN A 531 -19.93 -19.82 -11.46
CA ASN A 531 -19.41 -20.36 -12.72
C ASN A 531 -18.67 -19.33 -13.60
N ALA A 532 -18.10 -18.29 -13.02
CA ALA A 532 -17.26 -17.34 -13.74
C ALA A 532 -15.99 -18.04 -14.23
N THR A 533 -15.70 -17.93 -15.53
CA THR A 533 -14.51 -18.51 -16.16
C THR A 533 -13.81 -17.48 -17.04
N VAL A 534 -12.56 -17.75 -17.38
CA VAL A 534 -11.73 -16.92 -18.25
C VAL A 534 -11.25 -17.74 -19.44
N ASP A 535 -11.39 -17.23 -20.64
CA ASP A 535 -10.74 -17.79 -21.83
C ASP A 535 -9.26 -17.41 -21.83
N LEU A 536 -8.39 -18.36 -21.53
CA LEU A 536 -6.94 -18.14 -21.42
C LEU A 536 -6.25 -17.79 -22.77
N LYS A 537 -6.95 -17.80 -23.89
CA LYS A 537 -6.41 -17.36 -25.19
C LYS A 537 -6.66 -15.88 -25.44
N THR A 538 -7.72 -15.34 -24.87
CA THR A 538 -8.17 -13.96 -25.13
C THR A 538 -8.29 -13.12 -23.87
N CYS A 539 -8.16 -13.73 -22.69
CA CYS A 539 -8.42 -13.14 -21.37
C CYS A 539 -9.83 -12.52 -21.22
N LYS A 540 -10.76 -12.97 -22.02
CA LYS A 540 -12.16 -12.55 -21.88
C LYS A 540 -12.85 -13.40 -20.82
N SER A 541 -13.49 -12.74 -19.87
CA SER A 541 -14.38 -13.41 -18.93
C SER A 541 -15.57 -14.02 -19.66
N SER A 542 -16.02 -15.19 -19.20
CA SER A 542 -17.29 -15.77 -19.61
C SER A 542 -18.44 -14.86 -19.17
N ALA A 543 -19.62 -15.02 -19.77
CA ALA A 543 -20.84 -14.22 -19.67
C ALA A 543 -21.05 -13.47 -18.31
N PRO A 544 -21.93 -12.46 -18.26
CA PRO A 544 -22.03 -11.50 -17.16
C PRO A 544 -22.56 -12.16 -15.87
N THR A 545 -21.67 -12.85 -15.18
CA THR A 545 -21.87 -13.29 -13.81
C THR A 545 -21.13 -12.29 -12.90
N GLY A 546 -21.75 -11.88 -11.82
CA GLY A 546 -21.16 -10.89 -10.92
C GLY A 546 -21.92 -9.57 -10.92
N GLU A 547 -21.60 -8.73 -9.96
CA GLU A 547 -22.32 -7.48 -9.69
C GLU A 547 -21.42 -6.24 -9.85
N ASN A 548 -22.05 -5.10 -10.16
CA ASN A 548 -21.36 -3.82 -10.13
C ASN A 548 -21.25 -3.27 -8.71
N GLU A 549 -22.19 -3.66 -7.85
CA GLU A 549 -22.30 -3.22 -6.46
C GLU A 549 -22.78 -4.38 -5.60
N LEU A 550 -22.13 -4.59 -4.47
CA LEU A 550 -22.60 -5.47 -3.41
C LEU A 550 -22.71 -4.66 -2.13
N LYS A 551 -23.88 -4.76 -1.48
CA LYS A 551 -24.17 -4.01 -0.27
C LYS A 551 -25.04 -4.84 0.66
N VAL A 552 -24.65 -4.93 1.94
CA VAL A 552 -25.35 -5.74 2.93
C VAL A 552 -25.23 -5.13 4.32
N MET A 553 -26.27 -5.33 5.12
CA MET A 553 -26.18 -5.25 6.57
C MET A 553 -26.11 -6.69 7.09
N TRP A 554 -25.11 -6.97 7.93
CA TRP A 554 -24.83 -8.29 8.45
C TRP A 554 -24.64 -8.26 9.97
N GLU A 555 -25.11 -9.28 10.63
CA GLU A 555 -24.91 -9.53 12.06
C GLU A 555 -24.15 -10.85 12.21
N ASP A 556 -23.19 -10.90 13.13
CA ASP A 556 -22.40 -12.11 13.37
C ASP A 556 -23.28 -13.19 14.06
N PRO A 557 -23.58 -14.33 13.39
CA PRO A 557 -24.39 -15.39 14.00
C PRO A 557 -23.69 -16.10 15.18
N SER A 558 -22.39 -15.88 15.33
CA SER A 558 -21.57 -16.45 16.41
C SER A 558 -21.00 -15.39 17.35
N TYR A 559 -21.62 -14.19 17.41
CA TYR A 559 -21.19 -13.15 18.32
C TYR A 559 -21.31 -13.61 19.78
N ASN A 560 -20.27 -13.36 20.54
CA ASN A 560 -20.24 -13.60 21.99
C ASN A 560 -19.69 -12.33 22.67
N ALA A 561 -20.49 -11.74 23.56
CA ALA A 561 -20.14 -10.50 24.24
C ALA A 561 -18.94 -10.64 25.22
N ASP A 562 -18.61 -11.86 25.62
CA ASP A 562 -17.49 -12.14 26.53
C ASP A 562 -16.15 -12.31 25.77
N GLU A 563 -16.16 -12.23 24.42
CA GLU A 563 -15.01 -12.44 23.55
C GLU A 563 -14.67 -11.17 22.78
N LYS A 564 -13.47 -10.66 22.96
CA LYS A 564 -12.93 -9.61 22.09
C LYS A 564 -12.67 -10.17 20.70
N ALA A 565 -13.01 -9.40 19.69
CA ALA A 565 -12.89 -9.82 18.31
C ALA A 565 -12.48 -8.68 17.38
N PHE A 566 -11.86 -9.02 16.26
CA PHE A 566 -11.75 -8.12 15.10
C PHE A 566 -12.54 -8.63 13.93
N TYR A 567 -12.98 -7.71 13.11
CA TYR A 567 -13.67 -7.98 11.84
C TYR A 567 -13.06 -7.11 10.75
N TYR A 568 -12.74 -7.69 9.59
CA TYR A 568 -12.44 -6.92 8.39
C TYR A 568 -13.12 -7.52 7.16
N VAL A 569 -13.24 -6.71 6.12
CA VAL A 569 -13.90 -7.10 4.88
C VAL A 569 -12.87 -7.52 3.85
N ARG A 570 -13.14 -8.63 3.16
CA ARG A 570 -12.48 -9.01 1.93
C ARG A 570 -13.51 -9.01 0.80
N VAL A 571 -13.24 -8.26 -0.26
CA VAL A 571 -14.04 -8.20 -1.49
C VAL A 571 -13.34 -9.06 -2.53
N LEU A 572 -14.06 -9.94 -3.22
CA LEU A 572 -13.53 -10.72 -4.34
C LEU A 572 -14.20 -10.32 -5.64
N GLU A 573 -13.40 -10.06 -6.69
CA GLU A 573 -13.86 -10.00 -8.07
C GLU A 573 -13.98 -11.39 -8.68
N ASN A 574 -14.64 -11.51 -9.82
CA ASN A 574 -14.56 -12.69 -10.67
C ASN A 574 -13.14 -12.85 -11.23
N PRO A 575 -12.68 -14.08 -11.50
CA PRO A 575 -11.33 -14.33 -12.00
C PRO A 575 -11.05 -13.62 -13.33
N THR A 576 -9.81 -13.17 -13.47
CA THR A 576 -9.22 -12.61 -14.70
C THR A 576 -7.92 -13.32 -15.02
N CYS A 577 -7.29 -13.04 -16.18
CA CYS A 577 -5.96 -13.57 -16.46
C CYS A 577 -4.91 -12.91 -15.55
N ARG A 578 -4.03 -13.74 -14.97
CA ARG A 578 -2.82 -13.25 -14.29
C ARG A 578 -1.82 -12.68 -15.32
N TRP A 579 -0.95 -11.75 -14.91
CA TRP A 579 0.04 -11.12 -15.79
C TRP A 579 0.90 -12.13 -16.57
N SER A 580 1.21 -13.26 -15.98
CA SER A 580 1.98 -14.35 -16.61
C SER A 580 1.24 -14.98 -17.80
N THR A 581 -0.08 -15.04 -17.77
CA THR A 581 -0.92 -15.48 -18.89
C THR A 581 -0.93 -14.42 -20.01
N TRP A 582 -0.99 -13.14 -19.66
CA TRP A 582 -0.84 -12.06 -20.64
C TRP A 582 0.51 -12.08 -21.35
N ASP A 583 1.60 -12.38 -20.62
CA ASP A 583 2.92 -12.58 -21.23
C ASP A 583 2.92 -13.74 -22.24
N ALA A 584 2.32 -14.87 -21.88
CA ALA A 584 2.20 -16.04 -22.74
C ALA A 584 1.40 -15.72 -24.02
N ILE A 585 0.27 -15.02 -23.89
CA ILE A 585 -0.56 -14.58 -25.04
C ILE A 585 0.25 -13.69 -25.98
N ARG A 586 0.96 -12.67 -25.45
CA ARG A 586 1.80 -11.76 -26.24
C ARG A 586 2.94 -12.48 -26.96
N ALA A 587 3.47 -13.53 -26.33
CA ALA A 587 4.52 -14.36 -26.91
C ALA A 587 3.97 -15.44 -27.87
N GLY A 588 2.66 -15.63 -27.99
CA GLY A 588 2.04 -16.66 -28.81
C GLY A 588 2.30 -18.09 -28.32
N VAL A 589 2.49 -18.28 -27.00
CA VAL A 589 2.74 -19.58 -26.36
C VAL A 589 1.63 -19.94 -25.37
N ALA A 590 1.57 -21.21 -24.97
CA ALA A 590 0.65 -21.62 -23.90
C ALA A 590 1.12 -21.08 -22.54
N PRO A 591 0.19 -20.70 -21.64
CA PRO A 591 0.55 -20.34 -20.27
C PRO A 591 1.31 -21.48 -19.55
N ARG A 592 2.25 -21.10 -18.70
CA ARG A 592 3.05 -22.00 -17.88
C ARG A 592 2.11 -22.75 -16.89
N LYS A 593 2.27 -24.07 -16.76
CA LYS A 593 1.30 -24.93 -16.03
C LYS A 593 1.52 -24.97 -14.52
N ASP A 594 2.70 -24.64 -14.05
CA ASP A 594 3.12 -24.72 -12.64
C ASP A 594 2.95 -23.39 -11.89
N ILE A 595 2.37 -22.38 -12.54
CA ILE A 595 1.94 -21.12 -11.93
C ILE A 595 0.48 -20.84 -12.26
N ALA A 596 -0.18 -20.05 -11.41
CA ALA A 596 -1.59 -19.69 -11.62
C ALA A 596 -1.77 -18.95 -12.95
N SER A 597 -2.75 -19.39 -13.74
CA SER A 597 -3.10 -18.73 -15.01
C SER A 597 -4.14 -17.62 -14.86
N THR A 598 -4.87 -17.62 -13.76
CA THR A 598 -5.90 -16.62 -13.42
C THR A 598 -5.66 -16.07 -12.04
N ILE A 599 -6.22 -14.90 -11.78
CA ILE A 599 -6.20 -14.21 -10.49
C ILE A 599 -7.61 -13.75 -10.15
N GLN A 600 -7.97 -13.74 -8.87
CA GLN A 600 -9.16 -13.07 -8.35
C GLN A 600 -8.73 -11.83 -7.58
N GLU A 601 -8.81 -10.69 -8.24
CA GLU A 601 -8.50 -9.41 -7.64
C GLU A 601 -9.40 -9.15 -6.44
N ARG A 602 -8.88 -8.40 -5.47
CA ARG A 602 -9.54 -8.23 -4.19
C ARG A 602 -9.25 -6.89 -3.51
N ALA A 603 -10.00 -6.62 -2.45
CA ALA A 603 -9.74 -5.51 -1.55
C ALA A 603 -9.86 -5.99 -0.09
N TYR A 604 -9.06 -5.37 0.81
CA TYR A 604 -9.02 -5.68 2.24
C TYR A 604 -9.23 -4.40 3.04
N SER A 605 -10.31 -4.30 3.82
CA SER A 605 -10.50 -3.15 4.72
C SER A 605 -9.59 -3.22 5.94
N SER A 606 -9.26 -2.08 6.52
CA SER A 606 -8.80 -2.02 7.90
C SER A 606 -9.83 -2.64 8.83
N PRO A 607 -9.42 -3.30 9.94
CA PRO A 607 -10.34 -3.98 10.85
C PRO A 607 -11.15 -3.02 11.69
N ILE A 608 -12.34 -3.47 12.12
CA ILE A 608 -13.07 -2.92 13.27
C ILE A 608 -12.88 -3.87 14.44
N TRP A 609 -12.51 -3.33 15.60
CA TRP A 609 -12.30 -4.07 16.84
C TRP A 609 -13.53 -3.96 17.72
N ILE A 610 -13.98 -5.07 18.28
CA ILE A 610 -15.10 -5.12 19.23
C ILE A 610 -14.52 -5.34 20.63
N ASN A 611 -14.79 -4.38 21.54
CA ASN A 611 -14.30 -4.37 22.90
C ASN A 611 -15.45 -4.39 23.90
#